data_b6d2fc936a2a746e2ad0fad989c66fb3
#
_entry.id   b6d2fc936a2a746e2ad0fad989c66fb3
#
_cell.length_a   1.000
_cell.length_b   1.000
_cell.length_c   1.000
_cell.angle_alpha   90.00
_cell.angle_beta   90.00
_cell.angle_gamma   90.00
#
_symmetry.space_group_name_H-M   'P 1'
#
loop_
_entity.id
_entity.type
_entity.pdbx_description
1 polymer ?
#
loop_
_entity_poly.entity_id
_entity_poly.type
_entity_poly.pdbx_seq_one_letter_code
_entity_poly.pdbx_strand_id
1 'polypeptide(L)'
;MQEKLPLWRRIIKTALLTLLGGVLLAAFYIAVIMGHPQEDATSAVTAKQDQPLLTAMGAPLLIRTADQLGLLLDTFPAPVMAAPASGALTFEQGLAEDVPFDGGLGRRITLTCRTAEGLPVTIVSLYPARAIDLITKADYHFSSTVGHPLAGLASVQMENDDTIRMHAQGPEAIYVVTLPKLTGMALRTLTSTLQLYQGD
;
A
#
# COMPACT_ATOMS: atom_id res chain seq x y z
N MET A 1 -49.99 41.35 16.18
CA MET A 1 -48.84 42.20 16.53
C MET A 1 -47.67 41.31 16.86
N GLN A 2 -46.69 41.21 15.98
CA GLN A 2 -45.44 40.47 16.27
C GLN A 2 -44.49 41.42 16.98
N GLU A 3 -44.24 41.19 18.26
CA GLU A 3 -43.20 41.92 19.01
C GLU A 3 -41.84 41.64 18.37
N LYS A 4 -41.28 42.70 17.80
CA LYS A 4 -39.90 42.66 17.30
C LYS A 4 -38.94 42.52 18.48
N LEU A 5 -38.40 41.35 18.71
CA LEU A 5 -37.36 41.11 19.70
C LEU A 5 -36.21 42.14 19.54
N PRO A 6 -35.75 42.80 20.63
CA PRO A 6 -34.71 43.80 20.56
C PRO A 6 -33.42 43.24 19.96
N LEU A 7 -32.73 44.06 19.17
CA LEU A 7 -31.58 43.70 18.34
C LEU A 7 -30.48 42.93 19.11
N TRP A 8 -30.24 43.33 20.36
CA TRP A 8 -29.24 42.69 21.22
C TRP A 8 -29.57 41.24 21.56
N ARG A 9 -30.85 40.87 21.71
CA ARG A 9 -31.24 39.46 21.91
C ARG A 9 -31.03 38.59 20.70
N ARG A 10 -31.09 39.15 19.48
CA ARG A 10 -30.75 38.44 18.25
C ARG A 10 -29.24 38.20 18.18
N ILE A 11 -28.43 39.20 18.50
CA ILE A 11 -26.97 39.10 18.53
C ILE A 11 -26.51 38.04 19.52
N ILE A 12 -27.06 38.05 20.74
CA ILE A 12 -26.72 37.05 21.77
C ILE A 12 -27.13 35.63 21.33
N LYS A 13 -28.33 35.46 20.75
CA LYS A 13 -28.74 34.15 20.24
C LYS A 13 -27.82 33.65 19.14
N THR A 14 -27.43 34.51 18.21
CA THR A 14 -26.52 34.11 17.11
C THR A 14 -25.14 33.77 17.67
N ALA A 15 -24.59 34.57 18.57
CA ALA A 15 -23.30 34.31 19.22
C ALA A 15 -23.33 33.00 20.01
N LEU A 16 -24.40 32.72 20.75
CA LEU A 16 -24.55 31.49 21.53
C LEU A 16 -24.64 30.24 20.60
N LEU A 17 -25.36 30.38 19.49
CA LEU A 17 -25.50 29.29 18.50
C LEU A 17 -24.16 28.97 17.79
N THR A 18 -23.39 30.03 17.50
CA THR A 18 -22.05 29.86 16.88
C THR A 18 -21.07 29.21 17.85
N LEU A 19 -21.13 29.63 19.13
CA LEU A 19 -20.29 29.06 20.18
C LEU A 19 -20.64 27.59 20.45
N LEU A 20 -21.93 27.26 20.50
CA LEU A 20 -22.40 25.88 20.66
C LEU A 20 -22.00 25.00 19.46
N GLY A 21 -22.12 25.52 18.24
CA GLY A 21 -21.67 24.84 17.02
C GLY A 21 -20.16 24.56 17.02
N GLY A 22 -19.36 25.54 17.47
CA GLY A 22 -17.91 25.39 17.62
C GLY A 22 -17.51 24.33 18.64
N VAL A 23 -18.20 24.30 19.79
CA VAL A 23 -17.95 23.28 20.83
C VAL A 23 -18.35 21.89 20.36
N LEU A 24 -19.48 21.75 19.65
CA LEU A 24 -19.89 20.45 19.07
C LEU A 24 -18.92 19.94 18.00
N LEU A 25 -18.42 20.84 17.14
CA LEU A 25 -17.40 20.49 16.13
C LEU A 25 -16.08 20.09 16.79
N ALA A 26 -15.64 20.80 17.82
CA ALA A 26 -14.44 20.44 18.58
C ALA A 26 -14.60 19.11 19.32
N ALA A 27 -15.76 18.87 19.94
CA ALA A 27 -16.06 17.60 20.59
C ALA A 27 -16.12 16.44 19.59
N PHE A 28 -16.72 16.65 18.41
CA PHE A 28 -16.74 15.68 17.33
C PHE A 28 -15.32 15.40 16.79
N TYR A 29 -14.52 16.44 16.62
CA TYR A 29 -13.13 16.30 16.20
C TYR A 29 -12.31 15.48 17.21
N ILE A 30 -12.44 15.79 18.51
CA ILE A 30 -11.78 15.04 19.58
C ILE A 30 -12.28 13.59 19.63
N ALA A 31 -13.58 13.36 19.51
CA ALA A 31 -14.15 12.01 19.54
C ALA A 31 -13.79 11.15 18.31
N VAL A 32 -13.71 11.75 17.12
CA VAL A 32 -13.44 11.00 15.87
C VAL A 32 -11.95 10.91 15.58
N ILE A 33 -11.15 11.92 15.90
CA ILE A 33 -9.72 11.95 15.54
C ILE A 33 -8.82 11.55 16.71
N MET A 34 -9.17 11.90 17.95
CA MET A 34 -8.44 11.48 19.15
C MET A 34 -9.10 10.31 19.90
N GLY A 35 -10.36 10.02 19.63
CA GLY A 35 -11.12 8.93 20.25
C GLY A 35 -10.89 7.59 19.60
N HIS A 36 -9.63 7.18 19.39
CA HIS A 36 -9.37 5.77 19.52
C HIS A 36 -9.52 5.45 21.01
N PRO A 37 -10.45 4.58 21.41
CA PRO A 37 -10.44 4.07 22.76
C PRO A 37 -9.04 3.52 22.99
N GLN A 38 -8.34 4.08 23.94
CA GLN A 38 -7.19 3.48 24.54
C GLN A 38 -7.74 2.19 25.17
N GLU A 39 -7.74 1.10 24.38
CA GLU A 39 -8.00 -0.22 24.92
C GLU A 39 -6.98 -0.39 26.02
N ASP A 40 -7.49 -0.55 27.23
CA ASP A 40 -6.71 -0.74 28.43
C ASP A 40 -5.58 -1.74 28.13
N ALA A 41 -4.35 -1.33 28.42
CA ALA A 41 -3.12 -2.10 28.19
C ALA A 41 -3.16 -3.52 28.84
N THR A 42 -4.18 -3.82 29.64
CA THR A 42 -4.42 -5.10 30.27
C THR A 42 -5.14 -6.11 29.35
N SER A 43 -5.91 -5.65 28.35
CA SER A 43 -6.56 -6.54 27.37
C SER A 43 -5.64 -6.88 26.19
N ALA A 44 -4.63 -6.04 25.91
CA ALA A 44 -3.68 -6.27 24.81
C ALA A 44 -2.71 -7.44 25.04
N VAL A 45 -2.53 -7.87 26.30
CA VAL A 45 -1.62 -8.97 26.63
C VAL A 45 -2.23 -10.34 26.31
N THR A 46 -3.56 -10.47 26.31
CA THR A 46 -4.22 -11.77 26.10
C THR A 46 -4.56 -12.03 24.61
N ALA A 47 -4.69 -10.99 23.79
CA ALA A 47 -4.99 -11.14 22.36
C ALA A 47 -3.73 -11.43 21.50
N LYS A 48 -2.53 -11.35 22.07
CA LYS A 48 -1.25 -11.58 21.38
C LYS A 48 -0.83 -13.04 21.27
N GLN A 49 -1.61 -13.97 21.83
CA GLN A 49 -1.15 -15.35 22.08
C GLN A 49 -1.59 -16.39 21.06
N ASP A 50 -2.44 -16.06 20.08
CA ASP A 50 -2.96 -17.04 19.11
C ASP A 50 -2.73 -16.69 17.63
N GLN A 51 -1.78 -15.81 17.31
CA GLN A 51 -1.33 -15.73 15.93
C GLN A 51 -0.25 -16.81 15.74
N PRO A 52 -0.47 -17.78 14.85
CA PRO A 52 0.59 -18.73 14.54
C PRO A 52 1.83 -17.93 14.11
N LEU A 53 2.93 -18.11 14.83
CA LEU A 53 4.25 -17.67 14.40
C LEU A 53 4.40 -18.17 12.97
N LEU A 54 4.45 -17.25 12.00
CA LEU A 54 4.71 -17.63 10.61
C LEU A 54 6.05 -18.35 10.61
N THR A 55 6.01 -19.64 10.34
CA THR A 55 7.21 -20.46 10.17
C THR A 55 7.96 -19.95 8.94
N ALA A 56 9.29 -20.01 8.95
CA ALA A 56 10.11 -19.68 7.79
C ALA A 56 9.55 -20.40 6.54
N MET A 57 9.29 -19.64 5.49
CA MET A 57 8.66 -20.16 4.27
C MET A 57 9.69 -20.76 3.31
N GLY A 58 10.98 -20.50 3.52
CA GLY A 58 12.03 -21.11 2.74
C GLY A 58 13.35 -20.33 2.74
N ALA A 59 14.39 -20.98 2.22
CA ALA A 59 15.68 -20.33 2.02
C ALA A 59 15.57 -19.21 0.96
N PRO A 60 16.46 -18.19 1.02
CA PRO A 60 16.57 -17.22 -0.06
C PRO A 60 16.86 -17.91 -1.40
N LEU A 61 16.14 -17.51 -2.44
CA LEU A 61 16.30 -18.06 -3.80
C LEU A 61 16.53 -16.90 -4.77
N LEU A 62 17.69 -16.92 -5.43
CA LEU A 62 18.04 -15.95 -6.47
C LEU A 62 17.96 -16.63 -7.85
N ILE A 63 17.21 -16.04 -8.77
CA ILE A 63 17.17 -16.43 -10.17
C ILE A 63 17.75 -15.31 -11.05
N ARG A 64 18.31 -15.68 -12.19
CA ARG A 64 18.97 -14.75 -13.13
C ARG A 64 18.37 -14.78 -14.55
N THR A 65 17.42 -15.65 -14.80
CA THR A 65 16.79 -15.80 -16.11
C THR A 65 15.27 -15.93 -15.96
N ALA A 66 14.52 -15.45 -16.94
CA ALA A 66 13.07 -15.46 -16.91
C ALA A 66 12.48 -16.89 -16.88
N ASP A 67 13.17 -17.85 -17.49
CA ASP A 67 12.75 -19.27 -17.54
C ASP A 67 12.72 -19.90 -16.13
N GLN A 68 13.49 -19.35 -15.19
CA GLN A 68 13.51 -19.78 -13.78
C GLN A 68 12.39 -19.16 -12.93
N LEU A 69 11.55 -18.31 -13.51
CA LEU A 69 10.50 -17.61 -12.74
C LEU A 69 9.58 -18.59 -12.02
N GLY A 70 9.26 -19.75 -12.62
CA GLY A 70 8.48 -20.81 -11.98
C GLY A 70 9.02 -21.21 -10.61
N LEU A 71 10.36 -21.29 -10.46
CA LEU A 71 10.98 -21.63 -9.17
C LEU A 71 10.67 -20.59 -8.07
N LEU A 72 10.53 -19.31 -8.42
CA LEU A 72 10.09 -18.29 -7.45
C LEU A 72 8.61 -18.42 -7.13
N LEU A 73 7.78 -18.66 -8.14
CA LEU A 73 6.33 -18.79 -7.98
C LEU A 73 6.02 -19.92 -7.00
N ASP A 74 6.68 -21.08 -7.11
CA ASP A 74 6.48 -22.23 -6.22
C ASP A 74 6.87 -21.97 -4.77
N THR A 75 7.67 -20.93 -4.50
CA THR A 75 8.06 -20.53 -3.13
C THR A 75 7.15 -19.48 -2.51
N PHE A 76 6.14 -18.98 -3.23
CA PHE A 76 5.32 -17.88 -2.77
C PHE A 76 3.85 -18.31 -2.62
N PRO A 77 3.25 -18.10 -1.44
CA PRO A 77 1.93 -18.66 -1.13
C PRO A 77 0.75 -17.87 -1.72
N ALA A 78 1.02 -16.91 -2.60
CA ALA A 78 0.02 -16.05 -3.25
C ALA A 78 0.44 -15.76 -4.69
N PRO A 79 -0.43 -15.22 -5.55
CA PRO A 79 -0.01 -14.81 -6.89
C PRO A 79 1.13 -13.77 -6.85
N VAL A 80 2.10 -13.91 -7.75
CA VAL A 80 3.24 -13.01 -7.91
C VAL A 80 2.97 -12.04 -9.06
N MET A 81 3.20 -10.76 -8.85
CA MET A 81 3.11 -9.79 -9.93
C MET A 81 4.41 -9.81 -10.76
N ALA A 82 4.28 -10.01 -12.07
CA ALA A 82 5.40 -10.00 -13.00
C ALA A 82 4.97 -9.44 -14.36
N ALA A 83 5.95 -9.11 -15.20
CA ALA A 83 5.74 -8.81 -16.59
C ALA A 83 5.91 -10.09 -17.44
N PRO A 84 5.10 -10.29 -18.50
CA PRO A 84 5.30 -11.40 -19.43
C PRO A 84 6.64 -11.23 -20.17
N ALA A 85 7.25 -12.35 -20.55
CA ALA A 85 8.57 -12.37 -21.22
C ALA A 85 8.61 -11.56 -22.54
N SER A 86 7.47 -11.41 -23.20
CA SER A 86 7.32 -10.62 -24.45
C SER A 86 6.85 -9.17 -24.20
N GLY A 87 6.88 -8.70 -22.95
CA GLY A 87 6.36 -7.40 -22.57
C GLY A 87 7.33 -6.24 -22.76
N ALA A 88 6.92 -5.07 -22.28
CA ALA A 88 7.70 -3.83 -22.29
C ALA A 88 8.90 -3.85 -21.33
N LEU A 89 9.07 -4.92 -20.55
CA LEU A 89 10.14 -5.07 -19.56
C LEU A 89 11.03 -6.27 -19.89
N THR A 90 12.33 -6.06 -19.77
CA THR A 90 13.34 -7.12 -19.81
C THR A 90 13.67 -7.54 -18.39
N PHE A 91 13.52 -8.82 -18.10
CA PHE A 91 13.88 -9.40 -16.79
C PHE A 91 15.40 -9.42 -16.61
N GLU A 92 15.88 -9.07 -15.41
CA GLU A 92 17.31 -9.16 -15.03
C GLU A 92 17.55 -10.18 -13.94
N GLN A 93 16.79 -10.11 -12.87
CA GLN A 93 16.90 -11.04 -11.73
C GLN A 93 15.63 -11.08 -10.89
N GLY A 94 15.49 -12.15 -10.13
CA GLY A 94 14.44 -12.30 -9.12
C GLY A 94 15.00 -12.85 -7.83
N LEU A 95 14.57 -12.33 -6.70
CA LEU A 95 14.94 -12.77 -5.37
C LEU A 95 13.69 -13.08 -4.56
N ALA A 96 13.61 -14.30 -4.02
CA ALA A 96 12.65 -14.66 -2.97
C ALA A 96 13.37 -14.76 -1.64
N GLU A 97 12.81 -14.15 -0.60
CA GLU A 97 13.39 -14.17 0.75
C GLU A 97 12.30 -14.02 1.81
N ASP A 98 12.57 -14.52 3.01
CA ASP A 98 11.73 -14.26 4.15
C ASP A 98 12.11 -12.92 4.77
N VAL A 99 11.12 -12.11 5.15
CA VAL A 99 11.31 -10.80 5.73
C VAL A 99 10.52 -10.68 7.03
N PRO A 100 11.12 -10.13 8.11
CA PRO A 100 10.41 -9.91 9.35
C PRO A 100 9.44 -8.74 9.20
N PHE A 101 8.28 -8.83 9.87
CA PHE A 101 7.33 -7.74 10.03
C PHE A 101 6.64 -7.85 11.40
N ASP A 102 5.86 -6.84 11.79
CA ASP A 102 5.13 -6.88 13.06
C ASP A 102 4.01 -7.94 12.98
N GLY A 103 4.25 -9.09 13.54
CA GLY A 103 3.36 -10.27 13.51
C GLY A 103 4.00 -11.54 12.96
N GLY A 104 5.32 -11.53 12.66
CA GLY A 104 6.05 -12.75 12.30
C GLY A 104 6.97 -12.61 11.09
N LEU A 105 7.03 -13.64 10.26
CA LEU A 105 7.75 -13.67 9.00
C LEU A 105 6.77 -13.56 7.84
N GLY A 106 7.15 -12.80 6.84
CA GLY A 106 6.51 -12.76 5.54
C GLY A 106 7.46 -13.26 4.45
N ARG A 107 6.93 -13.54 3.28
CA ARG A 107 7.70 -13.87 2.08
C ARG A 107 7.68 -12.70 1.11
N ARG A 108 8.83 -12.31 0.61
CA ARG A 108 8.99 -11.26 -0.38
C ARG A 108 9.60 -11.82 -1.65
N ILE A 109 8.99 -11.53 -2.80
CA ILE A 109 9.62 -11.68 -4.09
C ILE A 109 9.91 -10.29 -4.64
N THR A 110 11.15 -10.07 -5.05
CA THR A 110 11.60 -8.85 -5.72
C THR A 110 12.08 -9.22 -7.11
N LEU A 111 11.44 -8.69 -8.15
CA LEU A 111 11.86 -8.81 -9.53
C LEU A 111 12.49 -7.50 -9.99
N THR A 112 13.69 -7.56 -10.54
CA THR A 112 14.36 -6.42 -11.16
C THR A 112 14.27 -6.59 -12.67
N CYS A 113 13.77 -5.56 -13.32
CA CYS A 113 13.55 -5.50 -14.76
C CYS A 113 14.10 -4.17 -15.32
N ARG A 114 14.19 -4.08 -16.64
CA ARG A 114 14.46 -2.83 -17.36
C ARG A 114 13.42 -2.54 -18.41
N THR A 115 13.17 -1.26 -18.63
CA THR A 115 12.42 -0.79 -19.80
C THR A 115 13.25 -0.95 -21.08
N ALA A 116 12.63 -0.73 -22.24
CA ALA A 116 13.34 -0.73 -23.52
C ALA A 116 14.44 0.34 -23.58
N GLU A 117 14.31 1.43 -22.83
CA GLU A 117 15.32 2.51 -22.70
C GLU A 117 16.40 2.17 -21.64
N GLY A 118 16.36 0.99 -21.05
CA GLY A 118 17.33 0.53 -20.04
C GLY A 118 17.08 1.08 -18.64
N LEU A 119 15.95 1.72 -18.39
CA LEU A 119 15.60 2.29 -17.06
C LEU A 119 15.17 1.17 -16.11
N PRO A 120 15.59 1.22 -14.82
CA PRO A 120 15.30 0.19 -13.86
C PRO A 120 13.83 0.20 -13.44
N VAL A 121 13.25 -0.98 -13.30
CA VAL A 121 11.91 -1.20 -12.74
C VAL A 121 12.00 -2.32 -11.70
N THR A 122 11.46 -2.09 -10.52
CA THR A 122 11.40 -3.09 -9.46
C THR A 122 9.95 -3.44 -9.19
N ILE A 123 9.64 -4.74 -9.18
CA ILE A 123 8.32 -5.29 -8.87
C ILE A 123 8.47 -6.14 -7.60
N VAL A 124 7.73 -5.80 -6.56
CA VAL A 124 7.74 -6.50 -5.28
C VAL A 124 6.37 -7.13 -5.06
N SER A 125 6.35 -8.42 -4.74
CA SER A 125 5.19 -9.12 -4.19
C SER A 125 5.50 -9.50 -2.74
N LEU A 126 4.64 -9.12 -1.80
CA LEU A 126 4.83 -9.32 -0.38
C LEU A 126 3.64 -10.03 0.25
N TYR A 127 3.88 -11.18 0.87
CA TYR A 127 2.92 -11.97 1.62
C TYR A 127 3.27 -11.95 3.12
N PRO A 128 2.31 -11.90 4.01
CA PRO A 128 0.87 -11.70 3.79
C PRO A 128 0.52 -10.24 3.50
N ALA A 129 -0.70 -9.99 3.01
CA ALA A 129 -1.18 -8.64 2.69
C ALA A 129 -1.09 -7.62 3.84
N ARG A 130 -1.04 -8.08 5.09
CA ARG A 130 -0.90 -7.23 6.28
C ARG A 130 0.54 -6.74 6.55
N ALA A 131 1.53 -7.23 5.83
CA ALA A 131 2.93 -6.81 5.98
C ALA A 131 3.20 -5.42 5.35
N ILE A 132 2.21 -4.54 5.35
CA ILE A 132 2.27 -3.21 4.72
C ILE A 132 3.30 -2.28 5.35
N ASP A 133 3.61 -2.45 6.64
CA ASP A 133 4.61 -1.69 7.37
C ASP A 133 6.03 -1.79 6.77
N LEU A 134 6.34 -2.88 6.06
CA LEU A 134 7.60 -3.04 5.34
C LEU A 134 7.71 -2.16 4.09
N ILE A 135 6.59 -1.63 3.63
CA ILE A 135 6.48 -0.93 2.34
C ILE A 135 6.41 0.58 2.53
N THR A 136 5.87 1.06 3.65
CA THR A 136 5.49 2.46 3.84
C THR A 136 6.64 3.40 4.21
N LYS A 137 7.80 2.89 4.58
CA LYS A 137 8.94 3.72 4.95
C LYS A 137 9.70 4.20 3.73
N ALA A 138 9.29 5.30 3.16
CA ALA A 138 10.04 5.93 2.08
C ALA A 138 9.76 7.44 2.02
N ASP A 139 10.74 8.18 1.49
CA ASP A 139 10.66 9.61 1.21
C ASP A 139 9.80 9.87 -0.04
N TYR A 140 8.57 9.38 -0.04
CA TYR A 140 7.61 9.54 -1.12
C TYR A 140 6.44 10.40 -0.69
N HIS A 141 5.98 11.25 -1.59
CA HIS A 141 4.77 12.05 -1.43
C HIS A 141 3.62 11.43 -2.23
N PHE A 142 2.40 11.54 -1.73
CA PHE A 142 1.22 11.19 -2.52
C PHE A 142 1.08 12.17 -3.68
N SER A 143 1.17 11.67 -4.90
CA SER A 143 1.03 12.49 -6.10
C SER A 143 -0.39 12.48 -6.65
N SER A 144 -1.13 11.42 -6.41
CA SER A 144 -2.52 11.27 -6.85
C SER A 144 -3.23 10.24 -6.00
N THR A 145 -4.54 10.40 -5.86
CA THR A 145 -5.39 9.47 -5.10
C THR A 145 -5.67 8.18 -5.84
N VAL A 146 -5.53 8.14 -7.16
CA VAL A 146 -5.80 6.95 -7.98
C VAL A 146 -4.66 6.75 -8.95
N GLY A 147 -3.87 5.70 -8.75
CA GLY A 147 -2.85 5.25 -9.69
C GLY A 147 -3.44 4.47 -10.87
N HIS A 148 -2.62 4.18 -11.87
CA HIS A 148 -2.99 3.24 -12.92
C HIS A 148 -3.14 1.84 -12.31
N PRO A 149 -4.16 1.05 -12.73
CA PRO A 149 -4.32 -0.32 -12.24
C PRO A 149 -3.06 -1.15 -12.45
N LEU A 150 -2.70 -1.97 -11.46
CA LEU A 150 -1.62 -2.95 -11.54
C LEU A 150 -2.24 -4.35 -11.66
N ALA A 151 -2.07 -5.02 -12.78
CA ALA A 151 -2.66 -6.33 -13.02
C ALA A 151 -4.17 -6.41 -12.70
N GLY A 152 -4.93 -5.35 -12.99
CA GLY A 152 -6.35 -5.23 -12.69
C GLY A 152 -6.70 -4.79 -11.25
N LEU A 153 -5.72 -4.68 -10.36
CA LEU A 153 -5.92 -4.20 -8.99
C LEU A 153 -5.87 -2.67 -8.95
N ALA A 154 -6.73 -2.07 -8.15
CA ALA A 154 -6.65 -0.63 -7.86
C ALA A 154 -5.31 -0.31 -7.16
N SER A 155 -4.67 0.78 -7.57
CA SER A 155 -3.39 1.18 -7.00
C SER A 155 -3.41 2.60 -6.44
N VAL A 156 -2.51 2.85 -5.49
CA VAL A 156 -2.17 4.19 -4.98
C VAL A 156 -0.79 4.54 -5.51
N GLN A 157 -0.65 5.74 -6.05
CA GLN A 157 0.60 6.24 -6.60
C GLN A 157 1.24 7.25 -5.65
N MET A 158 2.53 7.11 -5.44
CA MET A 158 3.39 8.04 -4.72
C MET A 158 4.59 8.40 -5.58
N GLU A 159 5.11 9.59 -5.41
CA GLU A 159 6.26 10.08 -6.17
C GLU A 159 7.31 10.71 -5.26
N ASN A 160 8.56 10.60 -5.66
CA ASN A 160 9.65 11.45 -5.20
C ASN A 160 10.26 12.17 -6.42
N ASP A 161 11.44 12.78 -6.27
CA ASP A 161 12.05 13.56 -7.36
C ASP A 161 12.33 12.74 -8.62
N ASP A 162 12.72 11.46 -8.46
CA ASP A 162 13.24 10.62 -9.55
C ASP A 162 12.32 9.47 -9.94
N THR A 163 11.49 8.99 -9.02
CA THR A 163 10.75 7.74 -9.18
C THR A 163 9.26 7.87 -8.86
N ILE A 164 8.50 6.97 -9.45
CA ILE A 164 7.10 6.69 -9.12
C ILE A 164 7.05 5.35 -8.41
N ARG A 165 6.31 5.27 -7.31
CA ARG A 165 6.02 4.05 -6.58
C ARG A 165 4.51 3.82 -6.55
N MET A 166 4.07 2.67 -7.01
CA MET A 166 2.67 2.29 -7.05
C MET A 166 2.45 1.09 -6.14
N HIS A 167 1.41 1.17 -5.33
CA HIS A 167 1.02 0.12 -4.38
C HIS A 167 -0.36 -0.39 -4.76
N ALA A 168 -0.51 -1.71 -4.86
CA ALA A 168 -1.80 -2.37 -5.01
C ALA A 168 -1.94 -3.46 -3.96
N GLN A 169 -3.13 -3.60 -3.39
CA GLN A 169 -3.44 -4.64 -2.42
C GLN A 169 -4.32 -5.70 -3.08
N GLY A 170 -3.83 -6.92 -3.10
CA GLY A 170 -4.62 -8.11 -3.41
C GLY A 170 -5.23 -8.74 -2.14
N PRO A 171 -5.98 -9.83 -2.29
CA PRO A 171 -6.60 -10.51 -1.14
C PRO A 171 -5.57 -11.11 -0.18
N GLU A 172 -4.45 -11.58 -0.67
CA GLU A 172 -3.45 -12.32 0.11
C GLU A 172 -2.07 -11.65 0.14
N ALA A 173 -1.76 -10.82 -0.86
CA ALA A 173 -0.46 -10.18 -1.01
C ALA A 173 -0.57 -8.70 -1.35
N ILE A 174 0.49 -7.97 -1.08
CA ILE A 174 0.66 -6.57 -1.48
C ILE A 174 1.68 -6.52 -2.61
N TYR A 175 1.42 -5.64 -3.57
CA TYR A 175 2.26 -5.45 -4.75
C TYR A 175 2.77 -4.03 -4.80
N VAL A 176 4.07 -3.88 -5.03
CA VAL A 176 4.71 -2.57 -5.18
C VAL A 176 5.50 -2.56 -6.47
N VAL A 177 5.25 -1.56 -7.30
CA VAL A 177 6.02 -1.32 -8.50
C VAL A 177 6.73 0.02 -8.34
N THR A 178 8.06 0.01 -8.43
CA THR A 178 8.89 1.22 -8.42
C THR A 178 9.52 1.37 -9.79
N LEU A 179 9.37 2.53 -10.39
CA LEU A 179 9.83 2.83 -11.74
C LEU A 179 10.27 4.30 -11.84
N PRO A 180 11.11 4.66 -12.81
CA PRO A 180 11.49 6.05 -13.05
C PRO A 180 10.26 6.88 -13.45
N LYS A 181 10.33 8.20 -13.32
CA LYS A 181 9.27 9.09 -13.80
C LYS A 181 9.10 8.94 -15.30
N LEU A 182 7.93 8.45 -15.69
CA LEU A 182 7.52 8.27 -17.08
C LEU A 182 6.37 9.22 -17.41
N THR A 183 6.18 9.50 -18.70
CA THR A 183 4.96 10.17 -19.16
C THR A 183 3.74 9.32 -18.83
N GLY A 184 2.58 9.93 -18.64
CA GLY A 184 1.36 9.20 -18.27
C GLY A 184 0.99 8.08 -19.27
N MET A 185 1.29 8.26 -20.58
CA MET A 185 1.07 7.23 -21.60
C MET A 185 2.05 6.06 -21.43
N ALA A 186 3.35 6.33 -21.26
CA ALA A 186 4.37 5.29 -21.05
C ALA A 186 4.11 4.51 -19.75
N LEU A 187 3.75 5.22 -18.67
CA LEU A 187 3.37 4.62 -17.41
C LEU A 187 2.17 3.66 -17.59
N ARG A 188 1.11 4.12 -18.27
CA ARG A 188 -0.07 3.30 -18.54
C ARG A 188 0.26 2.06 -19.37
N THR A 189 1.06 2.21 -20.42
CA THR A 189 1.49 1.09 -21.25
C THR A 189 2.23 0.06 -20.42
N LEU A 190 3.21 0.50 -19.60
CA LEU A 190 4.01 -0.40 -18.77
C LEU A 190 3.13 -1.11 -17.74
N THR A 191 2.30 -0.38 -16.99
CA THR A 191 1.46 -0.99 -15.95
C THR A 191 0.42 -1.95 -16.50
N SER A 192 -0.06 -1.73 -17.74
CA SER A 192 -1.02 -2.63 -18.40
C SER A 192 -0.40 -3.97 -18.83
N THR A 193 0.93 -4.09 -18.90
CA THR A 193 1.59 -5.37 -19.19
C THR A 193 1.75 -6.26 -17.98
N LEU A 194 1.61 -5.72 -16.78
CA LEU A 194 1.76 -6.50 -15.55
C LEU A 194 0.61 -7.49 -15.36
N GLN A 195 0.93 -8.68 -14.91
CA GLN A 195 -0.01 -9.77 -14.66
C GLN A 195 0.30 -10.46 -13.34
N LEU A 196 -0.69 -11.17 -12.79
CA LEU A 196 -0.54 -12.02 -11.63
C LEU A 196 -0.32 -13.46 -12.09
N TYR A 197 0.76 -14.07 -11.63
CA TYR A 197 1.14 -15.44 -11.89
C TYR A 197 1.08 -16.24 -10.60
N GLN A 198 0.56 -17.45 -10.66
CA GLN A 198 0.52 -18.37 -9.54
C GLN A 198 1.41 -19.58 -9.85
N GLY A 199 2.13 -20.09 -8.85
CA GLY A 199 2.80 -21.38 -8.92
C GLY A 199 1.78 -22.52 -9.04
N ASP A 200 2.22 -23.66 -9.54
CA ASP A 200 1.42 -24.86 -9.70
C ASP A 200 1.12 -25.57 -8.35
#